data_54f41850662e309e2eb67ac7cd14fa68
#
_entry.id   54f41850662e309e2eb67ac7cd14fa68
#
_cell.length_a   1.000
_cell.length_b   1.000
_cell.length_c   1.000
_cell.angle_alpha   90.00
_cell.angle_beta   90.00
_cell.angle_gamma   90.00
#
_symmetry.space_group_name_H-M   'P 1'
#
loop_
_entity.id
_entity.type
_entity.pdbx_description
1 polymer ?
#
loop_
_entity_poly.entity_id
_entity_poly.type
_entity_poly.pdbx_seq_one_letter_code
_entity_poly.pdbx_strand_id
1 'polypeptide(L)'
;MNIAKSVALTLVPAAMLVQSAIAQGPPARGNPQDAYVSSDTDKRAYNKRDFNGLWARNPQAYGLPRCPECADPGPWPPASYGFLGTPPPRTPEGQRRFDMNKPGRGFELGTEEANRRTDLDIGMRRAVLPAFGNDPEARCEPLGLARLITFSGGGATMEMVHSQSNDRIVQRFEWTWDNREIWLDGRKTPNVDDYLPRYNGYSTARWEGDTLVVTSTGFDDRQWLDQYGYPISERAVLEERWERPSPNRLRVQLTLTDPATYTAPWKSSLKVWTLIPKEKMAIGGWSGILEDRCVPSDEQKFNEFRDHAAGKR
;
A
#
# COMPACT_ATOMS: atom_id res chain seq x y z
N MET A 1 53.77 -49.41 -60.70
CA MET A 1 54.16 -48.95 -59.35
C MET A 1 53.26 -47.74 -59.10
N ASN A 2 52.02 -47.98 -58.61
CA ASN A 2 51.01 -47.02 -58.43
C ASN A 2 50.73 -46.82 -56.95
N ILE A 3 51.04 -45.64 -56.46
CA ILE A 3 50.79 -45.27 -55.05
C ILE A 3 49.41 -44.67 -55.00
N ALA A 4 48.46 -45.30 -54.36
CA ALA A 4 47.15 -44.78 -54.08
C ALA A 4 47.24 -43.87 -52.84
N LYS A 5 46.86 -42.63 -53.01
CA LYS A 5 46.69 -41.69 -51.92
C LYS A 5 45.28 -41.82 -51.33
N SER A 6 45.18 -42.32 -50.13
CA SER A 6 43.93 -42.28 -49.36
C SER A 6 43.67 -40.90 -48.79
N VAL A 7 42.54 -40.31 -49.14
CA VAL A 7 42.04 -39.08 -48.55
C VAL A 7 41.11 -39.46 -47.41
N ALA A 8 41.52 -39.18 -46.19
CA ALA A 8 40.67 -39.35 -45.03
C ALA A 8 39.73 -38.14 -44.89
N LEU A 9 38.40 -38.40 -45.04
CA LEU A 9 37.35 -37.44 -44.85
C LEU A 9 37.01 -37.38 -43.38
N THR A 10 37.44 -36.33 -42.67
CA THR A 10 37.05 -36.07 -41.29
C THR A 10 35.64 -35.45 -41.28
N LEU A 11 34.66 -36.23 -40.83
CA LEU A 11 33.33 -35.76 -40.50
C LEU A 11 33.38 -34.96 -39.16
N VAL A 12 33.18 -33.66 -39.26
CA VAL A 12 32.96 -32.80 -38.06
C VAL A 12 31.47 -32.90 -37.73
N PRO A 13 31.10 -33.31 -36.52
CA PRO A 13 29.70 -33.30 -36.13
C PRO A 13 29.25 -31.85 -35.93
N ALA A 14 28.24 -31.44 -36.69
CA ALA A 14 27.53 -30.17 -36.45
C ALA A 14 26.75 -30.27 -35.14
N ALA A 15 27.30 -29.69 -34.08
CA ALA A 15 26.56 -29.50 -32.84
C ALA A 15 25.44 -28.48 -33.11
N MET A 16 24.21 -28.97 -33.23
CA MET A 16 23.02 -28.12 -33.19
C MET A 16 22.92 -27.47 -31.79
N LEU A 17 23.29 -26.21 -31.72
CA LEU A 17 22.93 -25.34 -30.61
C LEU A 17 21.42 -25.15 -30.64
N VAL A 18 20.71 -25.96 -29.88
CA VAL A 18 19.31 -25.65 -29.52
C VAL A 18 19.35 -24.44 -28.62
N GLN A 19 19.22 -23.24 -29.19
CA GLN A 19 18.89 -22.05 -28.44
C GLN A 19 17.49 -22.25 -27.86
N SER A 20 17.44 -22.51 -26.56
CA SER A 20 16.20 -22.44 -25.80
C SER A 20 15.68 -21.00 -25.96
N ALA A 21 14.67 -20.82 -26.77
CA ALA A 21 13.89 -19.61 -26.77
C ALA A 21 13.26 -19.51 -25.38
N ILE A 22 13.89 -18.71 -24.52
CA ILE A 22 13.25 -18.25 -23.30
C ILE A 22 12.01 -17.49 -23.79
N ALA A 23 10.85 -18.09 -23.58
CA ALA A 23 9.60 -17.43 -23.82
C ALA A 23 9.62 -16.16 -22.98
N GLN A 24 9.85 -15.03 -23.65
CA GLN A 24 9.62 -13.73 -23.02
C GLN A 24 8.15 -13.72 -22.67
N GLY A 25 7.86 -13.70 -21.38
CA GLY A 25 6.50 -13.47 -20.91
C GLY A 25 5.95 -12.21 -21.59
N PRO A 26 4.63 -12.11 -21.75
CA PRO A 26 4.02 -10.95 -22.37
C PRO A 26 4.63 -9.70 -21.73
N PRO A 27 4.97 -8.66 -22.54
CA PRO A 27 5.56 -7.44 -22.00
C PRO A 27 4.69 -6.97 -20.84
N ALA A 28 5.33 -6.70 -19.70
CA ALA A 28 4.65 -6.18 -18.54
C ALA A 28 3.78 -5.03 -19.03
N ARG A 29 2.47 -5.19 -18.96
CA ARG A 29 1.55 -4.10 -19.31
C ARG A 29 1.98 -2.94 -18.44
N GLY A 30 2.37 -1.82 -19.08
CA GLY A 30 2.74 -0.61 -18.37
C GLY A 30 1.68 -0.35 -17.30
N ASN A 31 2.11 0.11 -16.13
CA ASN A 31 1.17 0.40 -15.05
C ASN A 31 0.03 1.23 -15.63
N PRO A 32 -1.25 0.80 -15.54
CA PRO A 32 -2.39 1.56 -16.06
C PRO A 32 -2.43 2.99 -15.53
N GLN A 33 -1.73 3.27 -14.44
CA GLN A 33 -1.58 4.59 -13.84
C GLN A 33 -0.57 5.49 -14.56
N ASP A 34 0.33 4.93 -15.37
CA ASP A 34 1.24 5.73 -16.21
C ASP A 34 0.50 6.42 -17.35
N ALA A 35 -0.67 5.89 -17.74
CA ALA A 35 -1.57 6.49 -18.72
C ALA A 35 -2.69 7.33 -18.06
N TYR A 36 -2.53 7.69 -16.80
CA TYR A 36 -3.53 8.35 -16.00
C TYR A 36 -3.88 9.75 -16.53
N VAL A 37 -5.14 9.94 -16.89
CA VAL A 37 -5.72 11.24 -17.25
C VAL A 37 -6.66 11.65 -16.11
N SER A 38 -6.35 12.77 -15.45
CA SER A 38 -7.21 13.29 -14.40
C SER A 38 -8.59 13.63 -14.93
N SER A 39 -9.64 13.15 -14.27
CA SER A 39 -11.02 13.55 -14.54
C SER A 39 -11.35 14.96 -14.02
N ASP A 40 -10.43 15.61 -13.32
CA ASP A 40 -10.62 16.96 -12.82
C ASP A 40 -10.56 17.97 -13.96
N THR A 41 -11.70 18.56 -14.25
CA THR A 41 -11.86 19.58 -15.30
C THR A 41 -11.70 21.01 -14.79
N ASP A 42 -11.53 21.20 -13.50
CA ASP A 42 -11.34 22.51 -12.88
C ASP A 42 -10.02 23.16 -13.36
N LYS A 43 -10.12 24.39 -13.85
CA LYS A 43 -8.98 25.16 -14.40
C LYS A 43 -8.60 26.36 -13.54
N ARG A 44 -9.20 26.51 -12.33
CA ARG A 44 -8.82 27.59 -11.44
C ARG A 44 -7.33 27.55 -11.10
N ALA A 45 -6.74 28.70 -10.86
CA ALA A 45 -5.38 28.80 -10.35
C ALA A 45 -5.30 28.19 -8.93
N TYR A 46 -4.24 27.49 -8.63
CA TYR A 46 -4.00 26.90 -7.33
C TYR A 46 -2.50 26.83 -7.02
N ASN A 47 -2.17 26.72 -5.74
CA ASN A 47 -0.80 26.47 -5.31
C ASN A 47 -0.55 24.95 -5.25
N LYS A 48 0.38 24.47 -6.06
CA LYS A 48 0.73 23.05 -6.12
C LYS A 48 1.33 22.50 -4.82
N ARG A 49 1.90 23.39 -3.98
CA ARG A 49 2.48 23.05 -2.69
C ARG A 49 1.51 23.21 -1.51
N ASP A 50 0.29 23.66 -1.77
CA ASP A 50 -0.74 23.76 -0.75
C ASP A 50 -1.56 22.46 -0.70
N PHE A 51 -1.31 21.65 0.31
CA PHE A 51 -2.02 20.40 0.55
C PHE A 51 -3.10 20.54 1.63
N ASN A 52 -3.32 21.75 2.17
CA ASN A 52 -4.36 21.97 3.15
C ASN A 52 -5.73 21.54 2.62
N GLY A 53 -6.47 20.84 3.43
CA GLY A 53 -7.85 20.45 3.12
C GLY A 53 -8.21 19.06 3.55
N LEU A 54 -9.47 18.76 3.37
CA LEU A 54 -10.06 17.44 3.54
C LEU A 54 -10.05 16.71 2.20
N TRP A 55 -9.47 15.53 2.19
CA TRP A 55 -9.24 14.73 0.98
C TRP A 55 -9.89 13.35 1.13
N ALA A 56 -10.70 12.94 0.16
CA ALA A 56 -11.38 11.65 0.18
C ALA A 56 -11.09 10.82 -1.07
N ARG A 57 -10.90 9.53 -0.89
CA ARG A 57 -10.83 8.55 -1.99
C ARG A 57 -12.21 8.16 -2.51
N ASN A 58 -13.23 8.29 -1.67
CA ASN A 58 -14.63 8.09 -2.04
C ASN A 58 -15.42 9.42 -1.99
N PRO A 59 -15.25 10.30 -2.99
CA PRO A 59 -15.92 11.59 -3.00
C PRO A 59 -17.45 11.49 -3.06
N GLN A 60 -17.98 10.36 -3.51
CA GLN A 60 -19.43 10.13 -3.59
C GLN A 60 -20.09 10.11 -2.20
N ALA A 61 -19.35 9.70 -1.16
CA ALA A 61 -19.84 9.80 0.22
C ALA A 61 -20.13 11.23 0.64
N TYR A 62 -19.54 12.22 -0.04
CA TYR A 62 -19.75 13.65 0.18
C TYR A 62 -20.69 14.28 -0.88
N GLY A 63 -21.39 13.47 -1.66
CA GLY A 63 -22.27 13.94 -2.73
C GLY A 63 -21.53 14.62 -3.89
N LEU A 64 -20.25 14.29 -4.10
CA LEU A 64 -19.45 14.74 -5.23
C LEU A 64 -19.49 13.73 -6.38
N PRO A 65 -19.19 14.18 -7.61
CA PRO A 65 -19.04 13.27 -8.74
C PRO A 65 -18.01 12.18 -8.48
N ARG A 66 -18.18 11.03 -9.13
CA ARG A 66 -17.23 9.94 -9.07
C ARG A 66 -15.84 10.41 -9.52
N CYS A 67 -14.82 9.95 -8.80
CA CYS A 67 -13.42 10.09 -9.17
C CYS A 67 -12.91 8.72 -9.65
N PRO A 68 -12.88 8.44 -10.96
CA PRO A 68 -12.42 7.14 -11.45
C PRO A 68 -10.99 6.82 -11.05
N GLU A 69 -10.16 7.83 -11.01
CA GLU A 69 -8.75 7.73 -10.63
C GLU A 69 -8.52 7.53 -9.13
N CYS A 70 -9.48 7.85 -8.30
CA CYS A 70 -9.41 7.59 -6.86
C CYS A 70 -9.60 6.10 -6.53
N ALA A 71 -10.20 5.34 -7.46
CA ALA A 71 -10.25 3.90 -7.36
C ALA A 71 -8.90 3.30 -7.72
N ASP A 72 -8.50 2.28 -7.00
CA ASP A 72 -7.28 1.56 -7.34
C ASP A 72 -7.50 0.73 -8.61
N PRO A 73 -6.53 0.73 -9.52
CA PRO A 73 -6.63 -0.07 -10.74
C PRO A 73 -6.47 -1.55 -10.44
N GLY A 74 -7.16 -2.36 -11.14
CA GLY A 74 -6.79 -3.74 -11.26
C GLY A 74 -7.90 -4.75 -11.15
N PRO A 75 -7.62 -5.95 -11.67
CA PRO A 75 -8.44 -7.12 -11.40
C PRO A 75 -8.31 -7.52 -9.94
N TRP A 76 -9.29 -8.25 -9.47
CA TRP A 76 -9.24 -8.89 -8.16
C TRP A 76 -8.03 -9.86 -8.02
N PRO A 77 -7.34 -9.94 -6.86
CA PRO A 77 -7.60 -9.12 -5.67
C PRO A 77 -7.28 -7.67 -5.97
N PRO A 78 -8.14 -6.78 -5.53
CA PRO A 78 -7.90 -5.38 -5.80
C PRO A 78 -6.58 -5.01 -5.15
N ALA A 79 -5.64 -4.63 -5.96
CA ALA A 79 -4.44 -3.94 -5.54
C ALA A 79 -4.76 -2.68 -4.70
N SER A 80 -6.03 -2.43 -4.53
CA SER A 80 -6.64 -1.35 -3.79
C SER A 80 -6.31 -1.32 -2.31
N TYR A 81 -5.93 -2.45 -1.76
CA TYR A 81 -5.75 -2.58 -0.31
C TYR A 81 -4.28 -2.61 0.10
N GLY A 82 -3.37 -2.15 -0.74
CA GLY A 82 -1.98 -2.16 -0.38
C GLY A 82 -1.04 -1.75 -1.52
N PHE A 83 0.12 -2.34 -1.51
CA PHE A 83 1.13 -2.17 -2.53
C PHE A 83 0.79 -3.01 -3.76
N LEU A 84 0.95 -2.41 -4.95
CA LEU A 84 0.61 -3.06 -6.22
C LEU A 84 1.73 -3.95 -6.74
N GLY A 85 1.28 -4.88 -7.58
CA GLY A 85 2.16 -5.76 -8.33
C GLY A 85 2.64 -6.95 -7.51
N THR A 86 3.56 -7.71 -8.10
CA THR A 86 4.18 -8.82 -7.41
C THR A 86 5.05 -8.29 -6.28
N PRO A 87 4.86 -8.73 -5.03
CA PRO A 87 5.74 -8.34 -3.95
C PRO A 87 7.17 -8.82 -4.24
N PRO A 88 8.19 -8.07 -3.82
CA PRO A 88 9.55 -8.56 -3.87
C PRO A 88 9.68 -9.88 -3.09
N PRO A 89 10.59 -10.78 -3.49
CA PRO A 89 10.85 -11.96 -2.68
C PRO A 89 11.19 -11.58 -1.24
N ARG A 90 10.64 -12.32 -0.31
CA ARG A 90 10.90 -12.11 1.11
C ARG A 90 12.24 -12.71 1.52
N THR A 91 12.89 -12.11 2.49
CA THR A 91 13.99 -12.74 3.23
C THR A 91 13.45 -13.95 4.02
N PRO A 92 14.31 -14.86 4.52
CA PRO A 92 13.85 -15.94 5.39
C PRO A 92 13.05 -15.43 6.61
N GLU A 93 13.48 -14.32 7.22
CA GLU A 93 12.77 -13.70 8.35
C GLU A 93 11.43 -13.08 7.90
N GLY A 94 11.43 -12.36 6.78
CA GLY A 94 10.20 -11.82 6.20
C GLY A 94 9.19 -12.93 5.87
N GLN A 95 9.65 -14.06 5.36
CA GLN A 95 8.79 -15.22 5.09
C GLN A 95 8.24 -15.81 6.38
N ARG A 96 9.09 -16.01 7.40
CA ARG A 96 8.67 -16.52 8.70
C ARG A 96 7.57 -15.64 9.31
N ARG A 97 7.75 -14.32 9.31
CA ARG A 97 6.75 -13.37 9.83
C ARG A 97 5.46 -13.39 9.01
N PHE A 98 5.58 -13.42 7.68
CA PHE A 98 4.44 -13.53 6.79
C PHE A 98 3.64 -14.82 7.03
N ASP A 99 4.29 -15.95 7.29
CA ASP A 99 3.62 -17.22 7.59
C ASP A 99 2.93 -17.24 8.96
N MET A 100 3.47 -16.49 9.91
CA MET A 100 2.84 -16.32 11.23
C MET A 100 1.59 -15.45 11.19
N ASN A 101 1.53 -14.49 10.26
CA ASN A 101 0.36 -13.67 10.07
C ASN A 101 -0.76 -14.52 9.46
N LYS A 102 -1.97 -14.42 10.04
CA LYS A 102 -3.13 -15.15 9.59
C LYS A 102 -4.22 -14.14 9.23
N PRO A 103 -4.22 -13.62 7.99
CA PRO A 103 -5.20 -12.62 7.58
C PRO A 103 -6.61 -13.24 7.59
N GLY A 104 -7.57 -12.49 8.10
CA GLY A 104 -8.99 -12.85 8.01
C GLY A 104 -9.60 -12.49 6.66
N ARG A 105 -8.83 -11.83 5.79
CA ARG A 105 -9.25 -11.43 4.45
C ARG A 105 -8.27 -11.98 3.42
N GLY A 106 -8.75 -12.24 2.23
CA GLY A 106 -8.01 -12.85 1.15
C GLY A 106 -8.97 -13.56 0.22
N PHE A 107 -8.47 -14.54 -0.53
CA PHE A 107 -9.35 -15.35 -1.35
C PHE A 107 -10.36 -16.11 -0.52
N GLU A 108 -11.54 -16.30 -1.10
CA GLU A 108 -12.65 -17.01 -0.44
C GLU A 108 -12.19 -18.33 0.15
N LEU A 109 -12.45 -18.47 1.44
CA LEU A 109 -12.18 -19.69 2.17
C LEU A 109 -12.92 -20.86 1.56
N GLY A 110 -12.19 -21.91 1.22
CA GLY A 110 -12.77 -23.19 0.90
C GLY A 110 -13.18 -23.41 -0.54
N THR A 111 -12.98 -22.47 -1.45
CA THR A 111 -13.18 -22.76 -2.87
C THR A 111 -12.02 -23.62 -3.36
N GLU A 112 -12.31 -24.69 -4.11
CA GLU A 112 -11.30 -25.54 -4.72
C GLU A 112 -10.37 -24.74 -5.66
N GLU A 113 -10.88 -23.68 -6.27
CA GLU A 113 -10.12 -22.80 -7.14
C GLU A 113 -9.08 -21.98 -6.37
N ALA A 114 -9.43 -21.40 -5.24
CA ALA A 114 -8.48 -20.71 -4.37
C ALA A 114 -7.39 -21.67 -3.83
N ASN A 115 -7.75 -22.93 -3.61
CA ASN A 115 -6.80 -23.97 -3.16
C ASN A 115 -5.84 -24.43 -4.28
N ARG A 116 -6.24 -24.31 -5.56
CA ARG A 116 -5.44 -24.75 -6.72
C ARG A 116 -4.52 -23.67 -7.26
N ARG A 117 -4.75 -22.41 -6.95
CA ARG A 117 -3.95 -21.31 -7.46
C ARG A 117 -2.69 -21.14 -6.61
N THR A 118 -1.58 -21.67 -7.11
CA THR A 118 -0.24 -21.54 -6.52
C THR A 118 0.57 -20.38 -7.11
N ASP A 119 0.06 -19.80 -8.22
CA ASP A 119 0.70 -18.73 -8.99
C ASP A 119 0.46 -17.33 -8.41
N LEU A 120 -0.40 -17.23 -7.40
CA LEU A 120 -0.90 -15.97 -6.88
C LEU A 120 -0.37 -15.70 -5.47
N ASP A 121 0.87 -15.25 -5.39
CA ASP A 121 1.49 -14.89 -4.10
C ASP A 121 1.13 -13.45 -3.64
N ILE A 122 0.37 -12.72 -4.45
CA ILE A 122 -0.02 -11.33 -4.13
C ILE A 122 -1.24 -11.32 -3.24
N GLY A 123 -1.04 -11.30 -1.94
CA GLY A 123 -2.14 -11.22 -0.97
C GLY A 123 -3.14 -12.38 -1.08
N MET A 124 -2.76 -13.43 -1.79
CA MET A 124 -3.60 -14.55 -2.14
C MET A 124 -3.45 -15.71 -1.16
N ARG A 125 -2.97 -15.42 0.01
CA ARG A 125 -2.95 -16.43 1.06
C ARG A 125 -4.36 -16.89 1.32
N ARG A 126 -4.48 -18.18 1.57
CA ARG A 126 -5.73 -18.72 2.07
C ARG A 126 -6.10 -17.98 3.34
N ALA A 127 -7.12 -17.15 3.26
CA ALA A 127 -7.63 -16.45 4.42
C ALA A 127 -8.09 -17.47 5.48
N VAL A 128 -7.82 -17.15 6.73
CA VAL A 128 -8.42 -17.89 7.86
C VAL A 128 -9.75 -17.24 8.22
N LEU A 129 -10.58 -17.96 8.94
CA LEU A 129 -11.78 -17.35 9.53
C LEU A 129 -11.34 -16.15 10.38
N PRO A 130 -12.07 -15.02 10.34
CA PRO A 130 -11.72 -13.83 11.12
C PRO A 130 -11.43 -14.11 12.59
N ALA A 131 -12.15 -15.06 13.19
CA ALA A 131 -11.92 -15.51 14.56
C ALA A 131 -10.51 -16.09 14.81
N PHE A 132 -9.83 -16.56 13.77
CA PHE A 132 -8.47 -17.11 13.84
C PHE A 132 -7.43 -16.19 13.22
N GLY A 133 -7.88 -15.04 12.70
CA GLY A 133 -6.99 -14.03 12.12
C GLY A 133 -6.19 -13.30 13.18
N ASN A 134 -5.01 -12.84 12.78
CA ASN A 134 -4.14 -12.03 13.61
C ASN A 134 -4.10 -10.57 13.16
N ASP A 135 -5.06 -10.14 12.33
CA ASP A 135 -5.07 -8.77 11.84
C ASP A 135 -5.14 -7.79 13.03
N PRO A 136 -4.17 -6.88 13.15
CA PRO A 136 -4.17 -5.85 14.19
C PRO A 136 -5.47 -5.05 14.27
N GLU A 137 -6.10 -4.80 13.11
CA GLU A 137 -7.39 -4.11 13.01
C GLU A 137 -8.48 -4.80 13.84
N ALA A 138 -8.52 -6.14 13.84
CA ALA A 138 -9.52 -6.91 14.58
C ALA A 138 -9.31 -6.87 16.11
N ARG A 139 -8.23 -6.23 16.57
CA ARG A 139 -7.91 -6.07 18.00
C ARG A 139 -7.81 -4.61 18.41
N CYS A 140 -8.26 -3.70 17.57
CA CYS A 140 -8.14 -2.26 17.78
C CYS A 140 -6.69 -1.75 17.92
N GLU A 141 -5.73 -2.48 17.38
CA GLU A 141 -4.37 -1.97 17.26
C GLU A 141 -4.30 -0.98 16.07
N PRO A 142 -3.48 0.06 16.13
CA PRO A 142 -3.33 1.00 15.03
C PRO A 142 -2.88 0.29 13.74
N LEU A 143 -3.45 0.72 12.61
CA LEU A 143 -3.16 0.09 11.31
C LEU A 143 -1.73 0.33 10.83
N GLY A 144 -1.15 1.46 11.23
CA GLY A 144 0.14 1.92 10.73
C GLY A 144 0.05 2.69 9.41
N LEU A 145 1.07 3.49 9.18
CA LEU A 145 1.07 4.53 8.15
C LEU A 145 0.83 4.02 6.73
N ALA A 146 1.54 2.96 6.34
CA ALA A 146 1.43 2.43 4.98
C ALA A 146 -0.01 2.00 4.67
N ARG A 147 -0.65 1.31 5.61
CA ARG A 147 -2.01 0.83 5.46
C ARG A 147 -3.03 1.97 5.49
N LEU A 148 -2.85 2.98 6.36
CA LEU A 148 -3.71 4.17 6.40
C LEU A 148 -3.72 4.93 5.07
N ILE A 149 -2.56 5.08 4.43
CA ILE A 149 -2.47 5.77 3.13
C ILE A 149 -3.02 4.91 1.99
N THR A 150 -2.80 3.61 2.01
CA THR A 150 -3.20 2.73 0.91
C THR A 150 -4.63 2.24 1.00
N PHE A 151 -5.25 2.32 2.17
CA PHE A 151 -6.62 1.88 2.38
C PHE A 151 -7.62 2.66 1.53
N SER A 152 -8.59 1.97 0.93
CA SER A 152 -9.58 2.56 0.04
C SER A 152 -11.04 2.31 0.46
N GLY A 153 -11.24 1.78 1.64
CA GLY A 153 -12.57 1.51 2.21
C GLY A 153 -13.35 2.76 2.57
N GLY A 154 -14.48 2.59 3.25
CA GLY A 154 -15.42 3.65 3.60
C GLY A 154 -14.84 4.80 4.42
N GLY A 155 -13.76 4.61 5.15
CA GLY A 155 -13.07 5.62 5.97
C GLY A 155 -11.79 6.18 5.33
N ALA A 156 -11.65 6.10 4.01
CA ALA A 156 -10.45 6.57 3.30
C ALA A 156 -10.45 8.09 3.10
N THR A 157 -10.70 8.83 4.16
CA THR A 157 -10.69 10.30 4.22
C THR A 157 -9.52 10.73 5.10
N MET A 158 -8.84 11.77 4.68
CA MET A 158 -7.77 12.39 5.46
C MET A 158 -7.84 13.90 5.39
N GLU A 159 -7.35 14.54 6.43
CA GLU A 159 -7.14 15.99 6.47
C GLU A 159 -5.64 16.27 6.54
N MET A 160 -5.19 17.23 5.75
CA MET A 160 -3.85 17.79 5.84
C MET A 160 -3.92 19.23 6.27
N VAL A 161 -3.13 19.61 7.26
CA VAL A 161 -3.01 20.97 7.76
C VAL A 161 -1.54 21.36 7.86
N HIS A 162 -1.12 22.33 7.07
CA HIS A 162 0.24 22.86 7.15
C HIS A 162 0.31 23.97 8.21
N SER A 163 0.96 23.68 9.33
CA SER A 163 1.27 24.66 10.37
C SER A 163 2.55 25.40 10.00
N GLN A 164 2.40 26.59 9.42
CA GLN A 164 3.55 27.40 8.99
C GLN A 164 4.44 27.84 10.15
N SER A 165 3.85 28.09 11.32
CA SER A 165 4.60 28.54 12.51
C SER A 165 5.56 27.49 13.06
N ASN A 166 5.31 26.21 12.80
CA ASN A 166 6.10 25.08 13.27
C ASN A 166 6.75 24.30 12.14
N ASP A 167 6.58 24.75 10.91
CA ASP A 167 7.08 24.13 9.67
C ASP A 167 6.83 22.62 9.62
N ARG A 168 5.56 22.27 9.82
CA ARG A 168 5.10 20.88 9.79
C ARG A 168 3.71 20.74 9.16
N ILE A 169 3.47 19.58 8.57
CA ILE A 169 2.14 19.15 8.14
C ILE A 169 1.61 18.16 9.17
N VAL A 170 0.40 18.41 9.68
CA VAL A 170 -0.36 17.43 10.44
C VAL A 170 -1.28 16.72 9.47
N GLN A 171 -1.19 15.41 9.41
CA GLN A 171 -2.07 14.57 8.63
C GLN A 171 -2.93 13.75 9.58
N ARG A 172 -4.26 13.89 9.44
CA ARG A 172 -5.27 13.13 10.19
C ARG A 172 -5.95 12.16 9.26
N PHE A 173 -6.15 10.93 9.72
CA PHE A 173 -6.91 9.91 9.02
C PHE A 173 -8.24 9.71 9.73
N GLU A 174 -9.32 9.54 8.97
CA GLU A 174 -10.63 9.24 9.51
C GLU A 174 -10.65 7.86 10.17
N TRP A 175 -10.05 6.88 9.51
CA TRP A 175 -9.96 5.53 10.03
C TRP A 175 -9.14 5.47 11.32
N THR A 176 -9.73 4.93 12.38
CA THR A 176 -9.16 4.86 13.73
C THR A 176 -8.78 6.22 14.36
N TRP A 177 -9.14 7.32 13.71
CA TRP A 177 -8.84 8.68 14.12
C TRP A 177 -7.35 8.93 14.37
N ASP A 178 -6.55 8.32 13.56
CA ASP A 178 -5.10 8.34 13.68
C ASP A 178 -4.48 9.61 13.07
N ASN A 179 -3.34 10.01 13.56
CA ASN A 179 -2.65 11.20 13.07
C ASN A 179 -1.14 11.04 13.08
N ARG A 180 -0.46 11.84 12.25
CA ARG A 180 1.00 11.99 12.26
C ARG A 180 1.43 13.41 12.00
N GLU A 181 2.67 13.71 12.33
CA GLU A 181 3.36 14.95 12.02
C GLU A 181 4.44 14.69 10.98
N ILE A 182 4.49 15.52 9.94
CA ILE A 182 5.51 15.52 8.90
C ILE A 182 6.30 16.81 9.04
N TRP A 183 7.58 16.73 9.42
CA TRP A 183 8.42 17.88 9.69
C TRP A 183 9.16 18.35 8.43
N LEU A 184 9.13 19.67 8.16
CA LEU A 184 9.76 20.33 7.01
C LEU A 184 10.92 21.23 7.42
N ASP A 185 11.25 21.32 8.69
CA ASP A 185 12.25 22.20 9.28
C ASP A 185 13.72 21.75 9.03
N GLY A 186 13.91 20.75 8.18
CA GLY A 186 15.24 20.24 7.81
C GLY A 186 15.85 19.26 8.80
N ARG A 187 15.12 18.89 9.88
CA ARG A 187 15.59 17.83 10.78
C ARG A 187 15.74 16.51 10.04
N LYS A 188 16.61 15.66 10.56
CA LYS A 188 16.74 14.28 10.07
C LYS A 188 15.72 13.39 10.76
N THR A 189 15.29 12.32 10.05
CA THR A 189 14.56 11.23 10.70
C THR A 189 15.42 10.64 11.81
N PRO A 190 14.82 10.28 12.95
CA PRO A 190 15.56 9.65 14.04
C PRO A 190 16.21 8.34 13.61
N ASN A 191 17.32 7.98 14.22
CA ASN A 191 17.85 6.64 14.12
C ASN A 191 16.89 5.68 14.86
N VAL A 192 16.56 4.56 14.26
CA VAL A 192 15.64 3.56 14.83
C VAL A 192 16.13 3.00 16.17
N ASP A 193 17.45 2.99 16.40
CA ASP A 193 18.05 2.48 17.63
C ASP A 193 17.95 3.49 18.82
N ASP A 194 17.59 4.75 18.53
CA ASP A 194 17.56 5.83 19.54
C ASP A 194 16.12 6.16 20.02
N TYR A 195 15.09 5.64 19.35
CA TYR A 195 13.70 6.01 19.60
C TYR A 195 12.79 4.78 19.66
N LEU A 196 11.74 4.88 20.49
CA LEU A 196 10.72 3.84 20.56
C LEU A 196 9.97 3.77 19.22
N PRO A 197 9.73 2.57 18.69
CA PRO A 197 8.94 2.37 17.48
C PRO A 197 7.52 2.95 17.63
N ARG A 198 6.98 3.45 16.51
CA ARG A 198 5.62 3.97 16.43
C ARG A 198 4.88 3.37 15.22
N TYR A 199 3.58 3.20 15.33
CA TYR A 199 2.78 2.70 14.21
C TYR A 199 2.88 3.61 12.97
N ASN A 200 2.90 4.94 13.15
CA ASN A 200 3.06 5.89 12.05
C ASN A 200 4.52 6.34 11.83
N GLY A 201 5.46 5.78 12.60
CA GLY A 201 6.87 6.14 12.52
C GLY A 201 7.13 7.61 12.82
N TYR A 202 8.28 8.08 12.34
CA TYR A 202 8.74 9.48 12.43
C TYR A 202 8.96 10.00 11.01
N SER A 203 8.30 11.09 10.65
CA SER A 203 8.28 11.59 9.27
C SER A 203 8.95 12.95 9.16
N THR A 204 9.86 13.05 8.20
CA THR A 204 10.45 14.32 7.76
C THR A 204 10.21 14.49 6.26
N ALA A 205 10.22 15.72 5.78
CA ALA A 205 9.96 15.98 4.38
C ALA A 205 10.81 17.11 3.82
N ARG A 206 10.91 17.09 2.49
CA ARG A 206 11.50 18.15 1.69
C ARG A 206 10.72 18.35 0.41
N TRP A 207 10.79 19.55 -0.14
CA TRP A 207 10.25 19.83 -1.46
C TRP A 207 11.27 19.56 -2.55
N GLU A 208 10.89 18.76 -3.55
CA GLU A 208 11.60 18.58 -4.82
C GLU A 208 10.73 19.17 -5.94
N GLY A 209 10.98 20.42 -6.31
CA GLY A 209 10.07 21.14 -7.19
C GLY A 209 8.67 21.26 -6.56
N ASP A 210 7.65 20.76 -7.23
CA ASP A 210 6.26 20.73 -6.75
C ASP A 210 5.90 19.40 -6.05
N THR A 211 6.86 18.50 -5.86
CA THR A 211 6.67 17.22 -5.18
C THR A 211 7.14 17.32 -3.73
N LEU A 212 6.31 16.97 -2.78
CA LEU A 212 6.68 16.78 -1.38
C LEU A 212 7.19 15.34 -1.20
N VAL A 213 8.46 15.19 -0.88
CA VAL A 213 9.07 13.89 -0.58
C VAL A 213 9.13 13.72 0.92
N VAL A 214 8.37 12.77 1.42
CA VAL A 214 8.32 12.41 2.84
C VAL A 214 9.10 11.13 3.06
N THR A 215 9.95 11.11 4.09
CA THR A 215 10.66 9.91 4.53
C THR A 215 10.23 9.58 5.94
N SER A 216 9.78 8.34 6.14
CA SER A 216 9.33 7.85 7.45
C SER A 216 10.13 6.62 7.86
N THR A 217 10.55 6.57 9.13
CA THR A 217 11.33 5.48 9.76
C THR A 217 10.83 5.20 11.17
N GLY A 218 11.35 4.16 11.82
CA GLY A 218 11.03 3.84 13.21
C GLY A 218 9.61 3.29 13.38
N PHE A 219 9.24 2.39 12.52
CA PHE A 219 7.94 1.73 12.54
C PHE A 219 7.85 0.65 13.62
N ASP A 220 6.68 0.52 14.22
CA ASP A 220 6.35 -0.63 15.05
C ASP A 220 6.10 -1.85 14.15
N ASP A 221 6.76 -2.95 14.42
CA ASP A 221 6.75 -4.13 13.57
C ASP A 221 5.52 -5.04 13.79
N ARG A 222 4.63 -4.70 14.73
CA ARG A 222 3.35 -5.38 14.92
C ARG A 222 2.33 -5.03 13.85
N GLN A 223 2.50 -3.91 13.15
CA GLN A 223 1.62 -3.49 12.06
C GLN A 223 1.81 -4.35 10.81
N TRP A 224 0.81 -4.35 9.96
CA TRP A 224 0.85 -4.95 8.63
C TRP A 224 0.78 -3.88 7.55
N LEU A 225 1.42 -4.13 6.41
CA LEU A 225 1.32 -3.23 5.24
C LEU A 225 -0.09 -3.17 4.67
N ASP A 226 -0.84 -4.26 4.81
CA ASP A 226 -2.19 -4.41 4.28
C ASP A 226 -2.98 -5.48 5.06
N GLN A 227 -4.22 -5.69 4.65
CA GLN A 227 -5.10 -6.70 5.25
C GLN A 227 -4.72 -8.16 4.89
N TYR A 228 -3.74 -8.37 4.03
CA TYR A 228 -3.29 -9.69 3.59
C TYR A 228 -2.12 -10.24 4.41
N GLY A 229 -1.68 -9.49 5.39
CA GLY A 229 -0.67 -9.93 6.34
C GLY A 229 0.77 -9.73 5.88
N TYR A 230 1.03 -8.83 4.92
CA TYR A 230 2.40 -8.49 4.56
C TYR A 230 3.08 -7.75 5.71
N PRO A 231 4.20 -8.28 6.23
CA PRO A 231 4.87 -7.68 7.40
C PRO A 231 5.69 -6.44 7.01
N ILE A 232 5.97 -5.62 8.01
CA ILE A 232 6.96 -4.54 7.98
C ILE A 232 7.89 -4.70 9.19
N SER A 233 9.15 -4.29 9.06
CA SER A 233 10.09 -4.30 10.19
C SER A 233 10.35 -2.90 10.73
N GLU A 234 10.94 -2.81 11.91
CA GLU A 234 11.39 -1.55 12.51
C GLU A 234 12.47 -0.84 11.66
N ARG A 235 13.20 -1.60 10.82
CA ARG A 235 14.23 -1.08 9.91
C ARG A 235 13.71 -0.60 8.58
N ALA A 236 12.40 -0.64 8.40
CA ALA A 236 11.76 -0.16 7.18
C ALA A 236 11.93 1.35 7.01
N VAL A 237 12.11 1.77 5.78
CA VAL A 237 12.04 3.16 5.33
C VAL A 237 10.90 3.26 4.33
N LEU A 238 9.96 4.14 4.60
CA LEU A 238 8.85 4.45 3.69
C LEU A 238 9.11 5.83 3.09
N GLU A 239 9.33 5.89 1.78
CA GLU A 239 9.34 7.14 1.02
C GLU A 239 7.96 7.35 0.39
N GLU A 240 7.44 8.56 0.48
CA GLU A 240 6.19 9.00 -0.10
C GLU A 240 6.45 10.20 -0.99
N ARG A 241 5.94 10.16 -2.22
CA ARG A 241 6.04 11.29 -3.16
C ARG A 241 4.64 11.83 -3.41
N TRP A 242 4.36 12.97 -2.77
CA TRP A 242 3.07 13.64 -2.82
C TRP A 242 3.06 14.76 -3.85
N GLU A 243 1.99 14.83 -4.63
CA GLU A 243 1.80 15.85 -5.65
C GLU A 243 0.34 16.30 -5.69
N ARG A 244 0.14 17.57 -6.01
CA ARG A 244 -1.18 18.13 -6.31
C ARG A 244 -1.24 18.46 -7.81
N PRO A 245 -1.67 17.51 -8.67
CA PRO A 245 -1.64 17.67 -10.11
C PRO A 245 -2.74 18.59 -10.66
N SER A 246 -3.80 18.85 -9.88
CA SER A 246 -4.90 19.72 -10.24
C SER A 246 -5.54 20.37 -9.00
N PRO A 247 -6.43 21.37 -9.15
CA PRO A 247 -7.04 22.03 -8.01
C PRO A 247 -7.73 21.10 -7.00
N ASN A 248 -8.31 20.01 -7.50
CA ASN A 248 -9.11 19.10 -6.69
C ASN A 248 -8.52 17.69 -6.57
N ARG A 249 -7.25 17.48 -6.95
CA ARG A 249 -6.61 16.16 -6.83
C ARG A 249 -5.31 16.24 -6.05
N LEU A 250 -5.16 15.30 -5.14
CA LEU A 250 -3.90 15.01 -4.44
C LEU A 250 -3.55 13.55 -4.73
N ARG A 251 -2.27 13.28 -4.99
CA ARG A 251 -1.81 11.92 -5.25
C ARG A 251 -0.52 11.62 -4.53
N VAL A 252 -0.28 10.34 -4.24
CA VAL A 252 0.96 9.84 -3.67
C VAL A 252 1.35 8.50 -4.26
N GLN A 253 2.64 8.29 -4.40
CA GLN A 253 3.24 6.97 -4.59
C GLN A 253 4.15 6.66 -3.42
N LEU A 254 4.05 5.45 -2.87
CA LEU A 254 4.89 4.97 -1.78
C LEU A 254 5.97 4.05 -2.33
N THR A 255 7.14 4.11 -1.70
CA THR A 255 8.22 3.13 -1.90
C THR A 255 8.65 2.65 -0.53
N LEU A 256 8.45 1.36 -0.28
CA LEU A 256 8.93 0.68 0.91
C LEU A 256 10.31 0.08 0.64
N THR A 257 11.28 0.39 1.48
CA THR A 257 12.58 -0.27 1.53
C THR A 257 12.73 -0.92 2.90
N ASP A 258 12.64 -2.23 2.95
CA ASP A 258 12.72 -3.00 4.19
C ASP A 258 13.61 -4.23 3.99
N PRO A 259 14.93 -4.09 4.08
CA PRO A 259 15.87 -5.17 3.79
C PRO A 259 15.81 -6.32 4.80
N ALA A 260 15.21 -6.13 5.96
CA ALA A 260 14.97 -7.20 6.90
C ALA A 260 13.83 -8.13 6.45
N THR A 261 12.89 -7.59 5.68
CA THR A 261 11.68 -8.31 5.24
C THR A 261 11.69 -8.66 3.75
N TYR A 262 12.17 -7.77 2.88
CA TYR A 262 12.11 -7.92 1.42
C TYR A 262 13.50 -7.76 0.79
N THR A 263 13.74 -8.49 -0.30
CA THR A 263 15.02 -8.47 -1.01
C THR A 263 15.20 -7.27 -1.95
N ALA A 264 14.14 -6.51 -2.20
CA ALA A 264 14.14 -5.31 -3.04
C ALA A 264 13.09 -4.30 -2.58
N PRO A 265 13.21 -3.02 -2.93
CA PRO A 265 12.18 -2.02 -2.67
C PRO A 265 10.85 -2.38 -3.34
N TRP A 266 9.74 -2.05 -2.68
CA TRP A 266 8.39 -2.30 -3.16
C TRP A 266 7.63 -0.99 -3.33
N LYS A 267 7.13 -0.74 -4.55
CA LYS A 267 6.36 0.47 -4.86
C LYS A 267 4.86 0.20 -4.81
N SER A 268 4.11 1.17 -4.30
CA SER A 268 2.66 1.16 -4.39
C SER A 268 2.17 1.63 -5.77
N SER A 269 0.90 1.40 -6.05
CA SER A 269 0.19 2.19 -7.06
C SER A 269 0.13 3.66 -6.65
N LEU A 270 -0.19 4.53 -7.60
CA LEU A 270 -0.61 5.89 -7.27
C LEU A 270 -1.94 5.83 -6.49
N LYS A 271 -1.95 6.46 -5.33
CA LYS A 271 -3.17 6.67 -4.55
C LYS A 271 -3.62 8.10 -4.76
N VAL A 272 -4.89 8.27 -5.10
CA VAL A 272 -5.45 9.57 -5.48
C VAL A 272 -6.64 9.91 -4.60
N TRP A 273 -6.72 11.17 -4.20
CA TRP A 273 -7.83 11.74 -3.43
C TRP A 273 -8.44 12.94 -4.14
N THR A 274 -9.70 13.18 -3.85
CA THR A 274 -10.42 14.37 -4.26
C THR A 274 -10.53 15.32 -3.09
N LEU A 275 -10.28 16.62 -3.32
CA LEU A 275 -10.55 17.68 -2.36
C LEU A 275 -12.05 17.77 -2.10
N ILE A 276 -12.43 17.76 -0.85
CA ILE A 276 -13.80 17.98 -0.41
C ILE A 276 -13.99 19.47 -0.18
N PRO A 277 -14.83 20.13 -0.97
CA PRO A 277 -15.06 21.56 -0.80
C PRO A 277 -15.81 21.84 0.50
N LYS A 278 -15.59 23.01 1.05
CA LYS A 278 -16.11 23.44 2.35
C LYS A 278 -17.62 23.19 2.51
N GLU A 279 -18.38 23.40 1.45
CA GLU A 279 -19.84 23.25 1.43
C GLU A 279 -20.30 21.80 1.52
N LYS A 280 -19.37 20.87 1.28
CA LYS A 280 -19.60 19.42 1.29
C LYS A 280 -18.97 18.71 2.49
N MET A 281 -18.30 19.44 3.37
CA MET A 281 -17.65 18.85 4.54
C MET A 281 -18.62 18.36 5.61
N ALA A 282 -19.88 18.79 5.56
CA ALA A 282 -20.90 18.35 6.50
C ALA A 282 -21.55 17.04 6.02
N ILE A 283 -21.32 15.95 6.74
CA ILE A 283 -22.02 14.68 6.57
C ILE A 283 -23.07 14.60 7.68
N GLY A 284 -24.33 14.33 7.31
CA GLY A 284 -25.41 14.28 8.29
C GLY A 284 -25.61 15.56 9.09
N GLY A 285 -25.17 16.70 8.52
CA GLY A 285 -25.30 18.01 9.15
C GLY A 285 -24.13 18.42 10.05
N TRP A 286 -23.05 17.67 10.10
CA TRP A 286 -21.89 17.97 10.93
C TRP A 286 -20.55 17.86 10.17
N SER A 287 -19.45 17.49 10.78
CA SER A 287 -18.09 17.66 10.26
C SER A 287 -17.65 16.62 9.20
N GLY A 288 -16.62 16.98 8.44
CA GLY A 288 -16.10 16.17 7.34
C GLY A 288 -15.27 14.94 7.72
N ILE A 289 -14.75 14.85 8.95
CA ILE A 289 -14.09 13.64 9.47
C ILE A 289 -14.95 13.08 10.60
N LEU A 290 -15.34 11.83 10.44
CA LEU A 290 -16.07 11.10 11.47
C LEU A 290 -15.13 10.71 12.61
N GLU A 291 -15.68 10.62 13.80
CA GLU A 291 -14.98 10.02 14.94
C GLU A 291 -15.15 8.52 14.87
N ASP A 292 -14.22 7.86 14.19
CA ASP A 292 -14.20 6.41 14.06
C ASP A 292 -13.17 5.84 15.01
N ARG A 293 -13.63 5.32 16.13
CA ARG A 293 -12.78 4.71 17.17
C ARG A 293 -13.13 3.27 17.35
N CYS A 294 -12.13 2.42 17.20
CA CYS A 294 -12.24 1.04 17.63
C CYS A 294 -12.24 1.00 19.17
N VAL A 295 -13.26 0.36 19.75
CA VAL A 295 -13.38 0.19 21.18
C VAL A 295 -13.12 -1.28 21.54
N PRO A 296 -12.01 -1.60 22.22
CA PRO A 296 -11.63 -2.99 22.50
C PRO A 296 -12.71 -3.85 23.17
N SER A 297 -13.53 -3.26 24.04
CA SER A 297 -14.64 -3.96 24.68
C SER A 297 -15.76 -4.35 23.71
N ASP A 298 -15.99 -3.53 22.69
CA ASP A 298 -17.01 -3.80 21.68
C ASP A 298 -16.50 -4.83 20.67
N GLU A 299 -15.20 -4.75 20.30
CA GLU A 299 -14.53 -5.76 19.50
C GLU A 299 -14.50 -7.12 20.21
N GLN A 300 -14.22 -7.13 21.51
CA GLN A 300 -14.27 -8.36 22.29
C GLN A 300 -15.67 -9.00 22.23
N LYS A 301 -16.73 -8.23 22.48
CA LYS A 301 -18.11 -8.72 22.38
C LYS A 301 -18.45 -9.22 20.99
N PHE A 302 -18.04 -8.48 19.96
CA PHE A 302 -18.23 -8.90 18.57
C PHE A 302 -17.51 -10.21 18.28
N ASN A 303 -16.27 -10.36 18.74
CA ASN A 303 -15.47 -11.56 18.58
C ASN A 303 -16.09 -12.76 19.34
N GLU A 304 -16.55 -12.55 20.59
CA GLU A 304 -17.27 -13.56 21.38
C GLU A 304 -18.55 -14.02 20.67
N PHE A 305 -19.33 -13.07 20.16
CA PHE A 305 -20.56 -13.39 19.43
C PHE A 305 -20.28 -14.18 18.15
N ARG A 306 -19.25 -13.81 17.42
CA ARG A 306 -18.80 -14.49 16.22
C ARG A 306 -18.27 -15.89 16.52
N ASP A 307 -17.50 -16.05 17.58
CA ASP A 307 -16.95 -17.34 18.01
C ASP A 307 -18.06 -18.28 18.47
N HIS A 308 -19.06 -17.76 19.15
CA HIS A 308 -20.23 -18.51 19.53
C HIS A 308 -21.03 -18.97 18.29
N ALA A 309 -21.25 -18.09 17.33
CA ALA A 309 -21.93 -18.43 16.07
C ALA A 309 -21.14 -19.46 15.23
N ALA A 310 -19.81 -19.49 15.36
CA ALA A 310 -18.95 -20.48 14.72
C ALA A 310 -18.85 -21.82 15.50
N GLY A 311 -19.62 -21.98 16.56
CA GLY A 311 -19.63 -23.21 17.35
C GLY A 311 -18.44 -23.42 18.26
N LYS A 312 -17.67 -22.37 18.51
CA LYS A 312 -16.62 -22.38 19.52
C LYS A 312 -17.23 -22.13 20.91
N ARG A 313 -16.95 -23.02 21.84
CA ARG A 313 -17.29 -22.88 23.26
C ARG A 313 -16.10 -22.41 24.04
#